data_1e62e9fc0816e3230668089cd8fef161
#
_entry.id   1e62e9fc0816e3230668089cd8fef161
#
_cell.length_a   1.000
_cell.length_b   1.000
_cell.length_c   1.000
_cell.angle_alpha   90.00
_cell.angle_beta   90.00
_cell.angle_gamma   90.00
#
_symmetry.space_group_name_H-M   'P 1'
#
loop_
_entity.id
_entity.type
_entity.pdbx_description
1 polymer ?
#
loop_
_entity_poly.entity_id
_entity_poly.type
_entity_poly.pdbx_seq_one_letter_code
_entity_poly.pdbx_strand_id
1 'polypeptide(L)'
;MMLFSILLLIAVPILFFIYYVIEDYRDGNKEKLYIFLILSSLLLIFILFLYNVDDSPKDGDNTEPATSFSPTKEEIYKIQFGNFPDSTNIKVLEGHYWESAHWSYEYKTFLKLNVKKEWIDKQIVKKQLKIYSKKDPLPELNNPPNWFAPSKNHIIYLSAQRGQSNYRIYYDSISKEVLYFDMQL
;
A
#
# COMPACT_ATOMS: atom_id res chain seq x y z
N MET A 1 -4.37 8.77 -22.55
CA MET A 1 -4.38 8.05 -23.84
C MET A 1 -4.71 6.56 -23.68
N MET A 2 -4.19 5.87 -22.68
CA MET A 2 -4.43 4.43 -22.43
C MET A 2 -5.91 4.09 -22.13
N LEU A 3 -6.61 4.92 -21.34
CA LEU A 3 -8.03 4.73 -20.98
C LEU A 3 -8.96 4.76 -22.21
N PHE A 4 -8.70 5.65 -23.16
CA PHE A 4 -9.48 5.79 -24.39
C PHE A 4 -9.36 4.57 -25.29
N SER A 5 -8.16 3.98 -25.38
CA SER A 5 -7.90 2.75 -26.15
C SER A 5 -8.63 1.53 -25.55
N ILE A 6 -8.66 1.42 -24.21
CA ILE A 6 -9.38 0.35 -23.51
C ILE A 6 -10.90 0.50 -23.71
N LEU A 7 -11.42 1.72 -23.62
CA LEU A 7 -12.84 2.01 -23.84
C LEU A 7 -13.29 1.64 -25.27
N LEU A 8 -12.45 1.92 -26.26
CA LEU A 8 -12.71 1.59 -27.66
C LEU A 8 -12.67 0.09 -27.93
N LEU A 9 -11.76 -0.63 -27.26
CA LEU A 9 -11.60 -2.07 -27.35
C LEU A 9 -12.80 -2.83 -26.77
N ILE A 10 -13.49 -2.24 -25.79
CA ILE A 10 -14.70 -2.79 -25.17
C ILE A 10 -15.96 -2.35 -25.94
N ALA A 11 -16.02 -1.10 -26.41
CA ALA A 11 -17.20 -0.56 -27.06
C ALA A 11 -17.48 -1.20 -28.43
N VAL A 12 -16.46 -1.53 -29.22
CA VAL A 12 -16.64 -2.12 -30.55
C VAL A 12 -17.29 -3.51 -30.50
N PRO A 13 -16.84 -4.47 -29.67
CA PRO A 13 -17.52 -5.76 -29.53
C PRO A 13 -18.96 -5.63 -29.02
N ILE A 14 -19.22 -4.69 -28.11
CA ILE A 14 -20.58 -4.45 -27.57
C ILE A 14 -21.51 -3.95 -28.68
N LEU A 15 -21.07 -2.99 -29.49
CA LEU A 15 -21.87 -2.48 -30.61
C LEU A 15 -22.17 -3.55 -31.66
N PHE A 16 -21.18 -4.41 -31.94
CA PHE A 16 -21.35 -5.53 -32.86
C PHE A 16 -22.33 -6.56 -32.33
N PHE A 17 -22.29 -6.82 -31.03
CA PHE A 17 -23.20 -7.74 -30.37
C PHE A 17 -24.63 -7.18 -30.30
N ILE A 18 -24.79 -5.87 -30.03
CA ILE A 18 -26.10 -5.18 -30.07
C ILE A 18 -26.73 -5.31 -31.46
N TYR A 19 -25.94 -5.03 -32.51
CA TYR A 19 -26.42 -5.17 -33.89
C TYR A 19 -26.93 -6.57 -34.18
N TYR A 20 -26.17 -7.61 -33.76
CA TYR A 20 -26.55 -9.00 -34.01
C TYR A 20 -27.81 -9.40 -33.22
N VAL A 21 -28.01 -8.90 -32.01
CA VAL A 21 -29.21 -9.17 -31.21
C VAL A 21 -30.45 -8.47 -31.83
N ILE A 22 -30.30 -7.25 -32.38
CA ILE A 22 -31.39 -6.55 -33.05
C ILE A 22 -31.82 -7.29 -34.32
N GLU A 23 -30.89 -7.83 -35.09
CA GLU A 23 -31.16 -8.61 -36.28
C GLU A 23 -31.92 -9.91 -35.95
N ASP A 24 -31.48 -10.66 -34.92
CA ASP A 24 -32.16 -11.89 -34.45
C ASP A 24 -33.58 -11.60 -33.88
N TYR A 25 -33.75 -10.47 -33.21
CA TYR A 25 -35.05 -10.03 -32.68
C TYR A 25 -36.04 -9.75 -33.81
N ARG A 26 -35.58 -9.16 -34.92
CA ARG A 26 -36.37 -8.91 -36.10
C ARG A 26 -36.85 -10.21 -36.75
N ASP A 27 -36.07 -11.28 -36.62
CA ASP A 27 -36.39 -12.62 -37.08
C ASP A 27 -37.27 -13.44 -36.11
N GLY A 28 -37.75 -12.83 -35.00
CA GLY A 28 -38.69 -13.40 -34.02
C GLY A 28 -38.05 -14.19 -32.87
N ASN A 29 -36.75 -14.22 -32.74
CA ASN A 29 -36.03 -14.96 -31.67
C ASN A 29 -35.87 -14.09 -30.40
N LYS A 30 -36.89 -14.09 -29.53
CA LYS A 30 -36.95 -13.27 -28.32
C LYS A 30 -35.99 -13.76 -27.22
N GLU A 31 -35.60 -15.02 -27.22
CA GLU A 31 -34.76 -15.58 -26.14
C GLU A 31 -33.39 -14.90 -26.09
N LYS A 32 -32.77 -14.62 -27.22
CA LYS A 32 -31.49 -13.94 -27.28
C LYS A 32 -31.56 -12.50 -26.74
N LEU A 33 -32.67 -11.81 -26.92
CA LEU A 33 -32.89 -10.48 -26.35
C LEU A 33 -32.87 -10.52 -24.81
N TYR A 34 -33.52 -11.50 -24.21
CA TYR A 34 -33.52 -11.64 -22.75
C TYR A 34 -32.11 -11.95 -22.20
N ILE A 35 -31.38 -12.85 -22.86
CA ILE A 35 -29.99 -13.14 -22.51
C ILE A 35 -29.12 -11.87 -22.58
N PHE A 36 -29.28 -11.08 -23.64
CA PHE A 36 -28.56 -9.81 -23.77
C PHE A 36 -28.89 -8.82 -22.65
N LEU A 37 -30.17 -8.66 -22.30
CA LEU A 37 -30.58 -7.76 -21.22
C LEU A 37 -30.00 -8.18 -19.86
N ILE A 38 -29.94 -9.48 -19.60
CA ILE A 38 -29.34 -10.01 -18.37
C ILE A 38 -27.84 -9.75 -18.35
N LEU A 39 -27.12 -10.06 -19.44
CA LEU A 39 -25.67 -9.87 -19.52
C LEU A 39 -25.28 -8.37 -19.45
N SER A 40 -26.05 -7.49 -20.10
CA SER A 40 -25.81 -6.05 -20.04
C SER A 40 -26.08 -5.47 -18.65
N SER A 41 -27.10 -5.95 -17.93
CA SER A 41 -27.35 -5.53 -16.55
C SER A 41 -26.27 -6.01 -15.59
N LEU A 42 -25.75 -7.23 -15.74
CA LEU A 42 -24.61 -7.74 -14.98
C LEU A 42 -23.35 -6.96 -15.24
N LEU A 43 -23.08 -6.61 -16.50
CA LEU A 43 -21.93 -5.77 -16.87
C LEU A 43 -22.05 -4.37 -16.27
N LEU A 44 -23.25 -3.77 -16.29
CA LEU A 44 -23.47 -2.46 -15.66
C LEU A 44 -23.24 -2.50 -14.15
N ILE A 45 -23.73 -3.53 -13.47
CA ILE A 45 -23.49 -3.74 -12.04
C ILE A 45 -22.00 -3.89 -11.76
N PHE A 46 -21.30 -4.63 -12.60
CA PHE A 46 -19.85 -4.82 -12.49
C PHE A 46 -19.08 -3.51 -12.69
N ILE A 47 -19.46 -2.70 -13.69
CA ILE A 47 -18.85 -1.37 -13.91
C ILE A 47 -19.14 -0.44 -12.74
N LEU A 48 -20.37 -0.42 -12.20
CA LEU A 48 -20.71 0.37 -11.01
C LEU A 48 -19.92 -0.11 -9.78
N PHE A 49 -19.73 -1.40 -9.64
CA PHE A 49 -18.89 -1.97 -8.60
C PHE A 49 -17.43 -1.49 -8.74
N LEU A 50 -16.85 -1.58 -9.94
CA LEU A 50 -15.50 -1.08 -10.20
C LEU A 50 -15.39 0.44 -9.97
N TYR A 51 -16.41 1.20 -10.35
CA TYR A 51 -16.44 2.65 -10.15
C TYR A 51 -16.47 3.02 -8.66
N ASN A 52 -17.23 2.28 -7.84
CA ASN A 52 -17.26 2.48 -6.39
C ASN A 52 -16.00 1.95 -5.68
N VAL A 53 -15.24 1.04 -6.33
CA VAL A 53 -13.94 0.56 -5.80
C VAL A 53 -12.81 1.56 -6.09
N ASP A 54 -12.98 2.46 -7.06
CA ASP A 54 -11.95 3.45 -7.45
C ASP A 54 -12.04 4.78 -6.68
N ASP A 55 -12.71 4.81 -5.51
CA ASP A 55 -12.54 5.87 -4.51
C ASP A 55 -11.20 5.71 -3.77
N SER A 56 -10.12 5.52 -4.53
CA SER A 56 -8.79 5.75 -4.01
C SER A 56 -8.69 7.22 -3.59
N PRO A 57 -8.30 7.53 -2.35
CA PRO A 57 -8.08 8.91 -1.94
C PRO A 57 -7.11 9.55 -2.95
N LYS A 58 -7.58 10.58 -3.64
CA LYS A 58 -6.73 11.37 -4.54
C LYS A 58 -5.57 11.88 -3.72
N ASP A 59 -4.35 11.61 -4.17
CA ASP A 59 -3.13 12.17 -3.61
C ASP A 59 -3.34 13.69 -3.39
N GLY A 60 -3.43 14.09 -2.14
CA GLY A 60 -3.60 15.50 -1.76
C GLY A 60 -4.59 15.78 -0.64
N ASP A 61 -5.49 14.88 -0.30
CA ASP A 61 -6.34 15.04 0.87
C ASP A 61 -5.74 14.28 2.05
N ASN A 62 -5.30 15.01 3.09
CA ASN A 62 -4.69 14.47 4.32
C ASN A 62 -5.68 13.70 5.21
N THR A 63 -6.86 13.37 4.72
CA THR A 63 -7.80 12.47 5.37
C THR A 63 -7.48 11.05 4.95
N GLU A 64 -6.60 10.39 5.70
CA GLU A 64 -6.45 8.95 5.65
C GLU A 64 -7.83 8.31 5.83
N PRO A 65 -8.24 7.36 4.96
CA PRO A 65 -9.47 6.63 5.19
C PRO A 65 -9.36 6.00 6.56
N ALA A 66 -10.28 6.35 7.45
CA ALA A 66 -10.35 5.78 8.77
C ALA A 66 -10.60 4.28 8.61
N THR A 67 -9.54 3.50 8.52
CA THR A 67 -9.65 2.08 8.81
C THR A 67 -10.15 2.03 10.26
N SER A 68 -11.17 1.24 10.53
CA SER A 68 -11.70 1.01 11.89
C SER A 68 -10.64 0.40 12.83
N PHE A 69 -9.47 0.12 12.30
CA PHE A 69 -8.31 -0.44 12.97
C PHE A 69 -7.25 0.65 13.18
N SER A 70 -7.19 1.15 14.41
CA SER A 70 -6.12 2.06 14.87
C SER A 70 -5.31 1.35 15.94
N PRO A 71 -4.27 0.59 15.53
CA PRO A 71 -3.48 -0.19 16.46
C PRO A 71 -2.66 0.72 17.39
N THR A 72 -2.48 0.27 18.64
CA THR A 72 -1.53 0.90 19.55
C THR A 72 -0.10 0.76 19.01
N LYS A 73 0.81 1.60 19.46
CA LYS A 73 2.22 1.57 19.01
C LYS A 73 2.90 0.22 19.31
N GLU A 74 2.52 -0.45 20.40
CA GLU A 74 2.99 -1.80 20.74
C GLU A 74 2.41 -2.87 19.81
N GLU A 75 1.17 -2.73 19.38
CA GLU A 75 0.55 -3.59 18.39
C GLU A 75 1.17 -3.40 17.00
N ILE A 76 1.48 -2.15 16.61
CA ILE A 76 2.23 -1.86 15.39
C ILE A 76 3.59 -2.56 15.42
N TYR A 77 4.29 -2.48 16.56
CA TYR A 77 5.55 -3.21 16.72
C TYR A 77 5.35 -4.72 16.54
N LYS A 78 4.30 -5.30 17.15
CA LYS A 78 3.96 -6.72 17.02
C LYS A 78 3.64 -7.11 15.58
N ILE A 79 2.86 -6.29 14.86
CA ILE A 79 2.56 -6.51 13.44
C ILE A 79 3.86 -6.61 12.64
N GLN A 80 4.79 -5.69 12.89
CA GLN A 80 6.01 -5.58 12.10
C GLN A 80 7.08 -6.64 12.44
N PHE A 81 7.19 -7.04 13.71
CA PHE A 81 8.26 -7.93 14.17
C PHE A 81 7.77 -9.31 14.61
N GLY A 82 6.45 -9.55 14.65
CA GLY A 82 5.82 -10.83 14.98
C GLY A 82 5.60 -11.07 16.48
N ASN A 83 6.14 -10.23 17.35
CA ASN A 83 6.02 -10.35 18.82
C ASN A 83 5.95 -8.97 19.47
N PHE A 84 5.38 -8.92 20.68
CA PHE A 84 5.39 -7.68 21.48
C PHE A 84 6.83 -7.29 21.85
N PRO A 85 7.08 -5.96 22.05
CA PRO A 85 8.39 -5.49 22.44
C PRO A 85 8.78 -6.05 23.83
N ASP A 86 10.02 -6.53 23.94
CA ASP A 86 10.60 -6.84 25.26
C ASP A 86 10.91 -5.52 25.97
N SER A 87 10.10 -5.17 26.95
CA SER A 87 10.16 -3.90 27.68
C SER A 87 11.50 -3.63 28.35
N THR A 88 12.34 -4.66 28.56
CA THR A 88 13.68 -4.50 29.14
C THR A 88 14.72 -4.02 28.13
N ASN A 89 14.47 -4.25 26.84
CA ASN A 89 15.42 -3.99 25.76
C ASN A 89 14.89 -3.04 24.68
N ILE A 90 13.56 -2.86 24.62
CA ILE A 90 12.89 -2.13 23.55
C ILE A 90 11.77 -1.29 24.15
N LYS A 91 11.85 0.02 23.98
CA LYS A 91 10.76 0.94 24.32
C LYS A 91 10.20 1.53 23.04
N VAL A 92 8.93 1.27 22.76
CA VAL A 92 8.21 1.92 21.65
C VAL A 92 7.79 3.30 22.13
N LEU A 93 8.27 4.33 21.46
CA LEU A 93 7.98 5.74 21.80
C LEU A 93 6.76 6.23 21.02
N GLU A 94 6.80 6.07 19.69
CA GLU A 94 5.75 6.47 18.77
C GLU A 94 5.51 5.37 17.73
N GLY A 95 4.32 5.34 17.15
CA GLY A 95 3.96 4.40 16.09
C GLY A 95 2.87 4.98 15.20
N HIS A 96 3.01 4.76 13.90
CA HIS A 96 2.01 5.08 12.89
C HIS A 96 1.94 3.94 11.90
N TYR A 97 0.74 3.45 11.65
CA TYR A 97 0.47 2.36 10.73
C TYR A 97 -0.67 2.75 9.80
N TRP A 98 -0.48 2.52 8.54
CA TRP A 98 -1.49 2.64 7.51
C TRP A 98 -1.51 1.38 6.66
N GLU A 99 -2.69 0.91 6.33
CA GLU A 99 -2.93 -0.26 5.48
C GLU A 99 -4.03 0.09 4.47
N SER A 100 -3.86 -0.33 3.22
CA SER A 100 -4.87 -0.10 2.22
C SER A 100 -6.12 -0.94 2.50
N ALA A 101 -7.31 -0.35 2.27
CA ALA A 101 -8.57 -1.07 2.35
C ALA A 101 -8.83 -1.97 1.13
N HIS A 102 -7.92 -1.98 0.16
CA HIS A 102 -8.05 -2.73 -1.08
C HIS A 102 -7.51 -4.16 -0.95
N TRP A 103 -7.84 -4.98 -1.93
CA TRP A 103 -7.33 -6.37 -2.05
C TRP A 103 -5.81 -6.44 -2.32
N SER A 104 -5.16 -5.36 -2.76
CA SER A 104 -3.72 -5.23 -2.79
C SER A 104 -3.22 -4.95 -1.38
N TYR A 105 -2.38 -5.83 -0.84
CA TYR A 105 -1.82 -5.67 0.49
C TYR A 105 -0.72 -4.60 0.50
N GLU A 106 -1.14 -3.35 0.65
CA GLU A 106 -0.25 -2.20 0.75
C GLU A 106 -0.24 -1.69 2.18
N TYR A 107 0.93 -1.40 2.72
CA TYR A 107 1.05 -0.83 4.06
C TYR A 107 2.22 0.14 4.18
N LYS A 108 2.12 1.05 5.15
CA LYS A 108 3.20 1.92 5.62
C LYS A 108 3.30 1.83 7.14
N THR A 109 4.49 1.60 7.63
CA THR A 109 4.78 1.54 9.07
C THR A 109 5.88 2.51 9.42
N PHE A 110 5.62 3.37 10.39
CA PHE A 110 6.60 4.23 11.03
C PHE A 110 6.65 3.89 12.51
N LEU A 111 7.85 3.68 13.06
CA LEU A 111 8.06 3.47 14.49
C LEU A 111 9.22 4.31 14.98
N LYS A 112 9.04 4.88 16.17
CA LYS A 112 10.10 5.50 16.94
C LYS A 112 10.38 4.63 18.16
N LEU A 113 11.61 4.12 18.26
CA LEU A 113 12.01 3.17 19.28
C LEU A 113 13.22 3.71 20.05
N ASN A 114 13.34 3.33 21.32
CA ASN A 114 14.60 3.37 22.04
C ASN A 114 15.04 1.91 22.29
N VAL A 115 16.21 1.53 21.78
CA VAL A 115 16.66 0.14 21.74
C VAL A 115 18.11 0.00 22.15
N LYS A 116 18.47 -1.19 22.62
CA LYS A 116 19.87 -1.57 22.78
C LYS A 116 20.52 -1.90 21.43
N LYS A 117 21.83 -1.75 21.34
CA LYS A 117 22.61 -1.99 20.10
C LYS A 117 22.39 -3.41 19.55
N GLU A 118 22.24 -4.40 20.42
CA GLU A 118 22.02 -5.80 20.05
C GLU A 118 20.75 -5.99 19.19
N TRP A 119 19.73 -5.15 19.41
CA TRP A 119 18.53 -5.18 18.57
C TRP A 119 18.84 -4.75 17.15
N ILE A 120 19.61 -3.65 16.97
CA ILE A 120 20.05 -3.18 15.65
C ILE A 120 20.86 -4.25 14.95
N ASP A 121 21.85 -4.83 15.63
CA ASP A 121 22.73 -5.84 15.06
C ASP A 121 21.92 -7.06 14.57
N LYS A 122 20.88 -7.47 15.32
CA LYS A 122 19.94 -8.52 14.89
C LYS A 122 19.15 -8.13 13.64
N GLN A 123 18.66 -6.88 13.54
CA GLN A 123 17.92 -6.45 12.36
C GLN A 123 18.82 -6.37 11.13
N ILE A 124 20.04 -5.88 11.26
CA ILE A 124 21.03 -5.82 10.19
C ILE A 124 21.25 -7.21 9.58
N VAL A 125 21.47 -8.22 10.43
CA VAL A 125 21.67 -9.60 9.97
C VAL A 125 20.40 -10.19 9.38
N LYS A 126 19.26 -10.09 10.09
CA LYS A 126 17.98 -10.69 9.69
C LYS A 126 17.47 -10.15 8.35
N LYS A 127 17.63 -8.85 8.11
CA LYS A 127 17.12 -8.15 6.93
C LYS A 127 18.21 -7.83 5.90
N GLN A 128 19.45 -8.31 6.12
CA GLN A 128 20.61 -8.08 5.26
C GLN A 128 20.81 -6.59 4.93
N LEU A 129 20.71 -5.76 5.97
CA LEU A 129 20.77 -4.31 5.79
C LEU A 129 22.19 -3.85 5.47
N LYS A 130 22.29 -2.83 4.62
CA LYS A 130 23.55 -2.15 4.29
C LYS A 130 23.47 -0.70 4.73
N ILE A 131 24.63 -0.17 5.16
CA ILE A 131 24.75 1.27 5.43
C ILE A 131 24.53 2.03 4.11
N TYR A 132 23.66 3.02 4.18
CA TYR A 132 23.41 3.92 3.05
C TYR A 132 24.67 4.70 2.66
N SER A 133 25.04 4.61 1.40
CA SER A 133 26.11 5.42 0.81
C SER A 133 25.50 6.64 0.16
N LYS A 134 25.96 7.84 0.54
CA LYS A 134 25.46 9.13 0.01
C LYS A 134 25.61 9.31 -1.53
N LYS A 135 26.11 8.31 -2.24
CA LYS A 135 26.25 8.34 -3.71
C LYS A 135 24.92 8.29 -4.45
N ASP A 136 23.91 7.64 -3.87
CA ASP A 136 22.60 7.50 -4.47
C ASP A 136 21.58 8.38 -3.73
N PRO A 137 20.65 9.05 -4.43
CA PRO A 137 19.61 9.81 -3.76
C PRO A 137 18.73 8.85 -2.95
N LEU A 138 18.51 9.18 -1.67
CA LEU A 138 17.57 8.45 -0.85
C LEU A 138 16.15 8.85 -1.29
N PRO A 139 15.30 7.91 -1.72
CA PRO A 139 13.93 8.25 -2.09
C PRO A 139 13.22 8.97 -0.94
N GLU A 140 12.46 10.01 -1.25
CA GLU A 140 11.68 10.72 -0.25
C GLU A 140 10.65 9.78 0.40
N LEU A 141 10.34 10.04 1.66
CA LEU A 141 9.29 9.34 2.37
C LEU A 141 7.97 10.04 2.07
N ASN A 142 6.99 9.29 1.63
CA ASN A 142 5.66 9.82 1.36
C ASN A 142 4.91 10.01 2.69
N ASN A 143 4.58 11.27 3.03
CA ASN A 143 3.81 11.69 4.21
C ASN A 143 4.29 11.07 5.53
N PRO A 144 5.55 11.27 5.96
CA PRO A 144 5.99 10.81 7.26
C PRO A 144 5.29 11.61 8.38
N PRO A 145 4.99 10.98 9.53
CA PRO A 145 4.49 11.71 10.70
C PRO A 145 5.48 12.79 11.16
N ASN A 146 4.97 13.87 11.75
CA ASN A 146 5.80 15.02 12.17
C ASN A 146 6.95 14.65 13.13
N TRP A 147 6.77 13.60 13.95
CA TRP A 147 7.80 13.10 14.86
C TRP A 147 8.87 12.26 14.15
N PHE A 148 8.66 11.85 12.90
CA PHE A 148 9.62 11.07 12.12
C PHE A 148 10.61 12.00 11.42
N ALA A 149 11.55 12.55 12.18
CA ALA A 149 12.52 13.55 11.72
C ALA A 149 13.96 13.06 11.94
N PRO A 150 14.56 12.34 10.96
CA PRO A 150 15.95 11.90 11.06
C PRO A 150 16.91 13.07 11.19
N SER A 151 17.81 13.02 12.16
CA SER A 151 18.88 14.00 12.38
C SER A 151 20.16 13.63 11.62
N LYS A 152 21.14 14.52 11.60
CA LYS A 152 22.46 14.27 10.99
C LYS A 152 23.25 13.17 11.70
N ASN A 153 22.90 12.84 12.95
CA ASN A 153 23.58 11.83 13.75
C ASN A 153 23.10 10.41 13.43
N HIS A 154 22.00 10.27 12.71
CA HIS A 154 21.48 8.96 12.35
C HIS A 154 22.32 8.28 11.27
N ILE A 155 22.75 7.07 11.55
CA ILE A 155 23.27 6.13 10.55
C ILE A 155 22.05 5.50 9.87
N ILE A 156 22.03 5.52 8.55
CA ILE A 156 20.91 4.97 7.77
C ILE A 156 21.26 3.59 7.26
N TYR A 157 20.42 2.62 7.55
CA TYR A 157 20.50 1.25 7.04
C TYR A 157 19.33 0.99 6.09
N LEU A 158 19.62 0.40 4.94
CA LEU A 158 18.64 0.06 3.90
C LEU A 158 18.68 -1.43 3.62
N SER A 159 17.54 -2.01 3.22
CA SER A 159 17.53 -3.35 2.66
C SER A 159 18.27 -3.39 1.33
N ALA A 160 19.10 -4.43 1.14
CA ALA A 160 19.77 -4.68 -0.13
C ALA A 160 18.85 -5.29 -1.18
N GLN A 161 17.68 -5.76 -0.79
CA GLN A 161 16.72 -6.38 -1.70
C GLN A 161 16.07 -5.32 -2.57
N ARG A 162 16.26 -5.44 -3.88
CA ARG A 162 15.51 -4.67 -4.88
C ARG A 162 14.12 -5.31 -4.98
N GLY A 163 13.10 -4.61 -4.54
CA GLY A 163 11.72 -5.06 -4.61
C GLY A 163 10.78 -3.93 -4.20
N GLN A 164 9.50 -4.23 -4.14
CA GLN A 164 8.44 -3.28 -3.77
C GLN A 164 8.50 -2.82 -2.30
N SER A 165 9.30 -3.45 -1.46
CA SER A 165 9.45 -3.07 -0.06
C SER A 165 10.55 -2.03 0.13
N ASN A 166 10.21 -0.95 0.81
CA ASN A 166 11.12 0.13 1.15
C ASN A 166 11.38 0.09 2.67
N TYR A 167 12.40 -0.66 3.07
CA TYR A 167 12.75 -0.88 4.47
C TYR A 167 13.93 0.00 4.86
N ARG A 168 13.78 0.82 5.91
CA ARG A 168 14.82 1.73 6.41
C ARG A 168 14.89 1.76 7.92
N ILE A 169 16.11 1.80 8.44
CA ILE A 169 16.40 2.06 9.85
C ILE A 169 17.33 3.26 9.92
N TYR A 170 16.94 4.27 10.68
CA TYR A 170 17.76 5.40 11.06
C TYR A 170 18.13 5.21 12.52
N TYR A 171 19.41 5.02 12.82
CA TYR A 171 19.90 4.73 14.16
C TYR A 171 20.85 5.80 14.67
N ASP A 172 20.53 6.41 15.80
CA ASP A 172 21.44 7.28 16.55
C ASP A 172 22.03 6.50 17.73
N SER A 173 23.34 6.23 17.69
CA SER A 173 24.03 5.46 18.70
C SER A 173 24.19 6.20 20.03
N ILE A 174 24.08 7.54 20.06
CA ILE A 174 24.21 8.35 21.27
C ILE A 174 22.92 8.31 22.07
N SER A 175 21.79 8.65 21.44
CA SER A 175 20.49 8.64 22.07
C SER A 175 19.85 7.25 22.15
N LYS A 176 20.41 6.25 21.47
CA LYS A 176 19.84 4.90 21.26
C LYS A 176 18.49 4.93 20.58
N GLU A 177 18.19 6.02 19.87
CA GLU A 177 16.97 6.22 19.12
C GLU A 177 17.04 5.50 17.78
N VAL A 178 15.93 4.88 17.42
CA VAL A 178 15.68 4.30 16.10
C VAL A 178 14.43 4.90 15.53
N LEU A 179 14.54 5.42 14.32
CA LEU A 179 13.39 5.66 13.46
C LEU A 179 13.35 4.53 12.43
N TYR A 180 12.27 3.80 12.45
CA TYR A 180 12.02 2.65 11.59
C TYR A 180 10.93 2.98 10.59
N PHE A 181 11.17 2.63 9.34
CA PHE A 181 10.21 2.76 8.24
C PHE A 181 10.18 1.47 7.43
N ASP A 182 8.98 1.00 7.13
CA ASP A 182 8.73 -0.09 6.19
C ASP A 182 7.49 0.22 5.37
N MET A 183 7.57 -0.03 4.09
CA MET A 183 6.48 0.17 3.15
C MET A 183 6.49 -0.94 2.11
N GLN A 184 5.32 -1.47 1.83
CA GLN A 184 5.05 -2.35 0.71
C GLN A 184 3.93 -1.74 -0.14
N LEU A 185 4.17 -1.65 -1.45
CA LEU A 185 3.22 -1.19 -2.46
C LEU A 185 2.85 -2.33 -3.41
#